data_c1a90980facdb78caefcda0a5255d296
#
_entry.id   c1a90980facdb78caefcda0a5255d296
#
_cell.length_a   1.000
_cell.length_b   1.000
_cell.length_c   1.000
_cell.angle_alpha   90.00
_cell.angle_beta   90.00
_cell.angle_gamma   90.00
#
_symmetry.space_group_name_H-M   'P 1'
#
loop_
_entity.id
_entity.type
_entity.pdbx_description
1 polymer ?
#
loop_
_entity_poly.entity_id
_entity_poly.type
_entity_poly.pdbx_seq_one_letter_code
_entity_poly.pdbx_strand_id
1 'polypeptide(L)'
;MKISYAITVCNEFVEIQKLVLFLLDHKRKDDEIVILYDYKNGDEGIEEFLRSHSVNNDFKWYKGEFNNHFADWKNYLTTLCNGDYIFQIDADEVPNRLLIKNIDKIITSNPNNEVYLVHRVNTVEGLTDEHIQK
;
A
#
# COMPACT_ATOMS: atom_id res chain seq x y z
N MET A 1 -16.19 -0.19 7.58
CA MET A 1 -14.76 -0.49 7.75
C MET A 1 -14.00 0.02 6.53
N LYS A 2 -12.95 0.75 6.76
CA LYS A 2 -12.14 1.34 5.72
C LYS A 2 -10.72 0.78 5.76
N ILE A 3 -10.17 0.46 4.60
CA ILE A 3 -8.81 -0.06 4.46
C ILE A 3 -7.95 1.03 3.81
N SER A 4 -6.77 1.25 4.36
CA SER A 4 -5.77 2.11 3.72
C SER A 4 -4.71 1.23 3.08
N TYR A 5 -4.59 1.32 1.77
CA TYR A 5 -3.51 0.66 1.05
C TYR A 5 -2.32 1.62 1.07
N ALA A 6 -1.35 1.30 1.89
CA ALA A 6 -0.25 2.20 2.19
C ALA A 6 1.02 1.74 1.47
N ILE A 7 1.52 2.57 0.58
CA ILE A 7 2.60 2.21 -0.33
C ILE A 7 3.81 3.10 -0.10
N THR A 8 4.99 2.48 0.00
CA THR A 8 6.24 3.24 -0.05
C THR A 8 6.87 3.04 -1.42
N VAL A 9 7.39 4.11 -2.00
CA VAL A 9 8.02 4.07 -3.32
C VAL A 9 9.25 4.97 -3.33
N CYS A 10 10.27 4.56 -4.07
CA CYS A 10 11.51 5.31 -4.21
C CYS A 10 11.85 5.46 -5.69
N ASN A 11 12.35 4.40 -6.30
CA ASN A 11 12.75 4.43 -7.71
C ASN A 11 12.04 3.39 -8.57
N GLU A 12 10.97 2.81 -8.05
CA GLU A 12 10.20 1.77 -8.74
C GLU A 12 9.18 2.42 -9.68
N PHE A 13 9.65 3.03 -10.74
CA PHE A 13 8.79 3.81 -11.64
C PHE A 13 7.74 2.94 -12.36
N VAL A 14 8.16 1.86 -12.97
CA VAL A 14 7.23 0.99 -13.68
C VAL A 14 6.32 0.28 -12.70
N GLU A 15 6.90 -0.19 -11.62
CA GLU A 15 6.19 -0.96 -10.61
C GLU A 15 5.10 -0.14 -9.95
N ILE A 16 5.38 1.11 -9.59
CA ILE A 16 4.37 1.93 -8.92
C ILE A 16 3.19 2.21 -9.82
N GLN A 17 3.43 2.40 -11.11
CA GLN A 17 2.34 2.63 -12.04
C GLN A 17 1.41 1.43 -12.11
N LYS A 18 1.98 0.23 -12.20
CA LYS A 18 1.19 -0.99 -12.25
C LYS A 18 0.41 -1.21 -10.96
N LEU A 19 1.05 -0.99 -9.84
CA LEU A 19 0.41 -1.20 -8.54
C LEU A 19 -0.74 -0.25 -8.33
N VAL A 20 -0.55 1.03 -8.61
CA VAL A 20 -1.60 2.02 -8.44
C VAL A 20 -2.80 1.70 -9.32
N LEU A 21 -2.55 1.41 -10.58
CA LEU A 21 -3.64 1.08 -11.50
C LEU A 21 -4.38 -0.19 -11.07
N PHE A 22 -3.63 -1.17 -10.60
CA PHE A 22 -4.24 -2.41 -10.09
C PHE A 22 -5.15 -2.13 -8.89
N LEU A 23 -4.67 -1.33 -7.94
CA LEU A 23 -5.46 -1.02 -6.75
C LEU A 23 -6.68 -0.17 -7.07
N LEU A 24 -6.53 0.79 -7.97
CA LEU A 24 -7.67 1.59 -8.39
C LEU A 24 -8.77 0.75 -9.02
N ASP A 25 -8.36 -0.31 -9.70
CA ASP A 25 -9.27 -1.21 -10.38
C ASP A 25 -9.97 -2.18 -9.45
N HIS A 26 -9.32 -2.55 -8.35
CA HIS A 26 -9.78 -3.64 -7.51
C HIS A 26 -10.19 -3.25 -6.10
N LYS A 27 -9.76 -2.09 -5.61
CA LYS A 27 -10.11 -1.71 -4.24
C LYS A 27 -11.59 -1.43 -4.10
N ARG A 28 -12.08 -1.54 -2.88
CA ARG A 28 -13.47 -1.17 -2.61
C ARG A 28 -13.61 0.35 -2.66
N LYS A 29 -14.84 0.80 -2.88
CA LYS A 29 -15.14 2.21 -3.07
C LYS A 29 -14.67 3.11 -1.93
N ASP A 30 -14.84 2.65 -0.70
CA ASP A 30 -14.54 3.48 0.46
C ASP A 30 -13.11 3.35 0.96
N ASP A 31 -12.33 2.48 0.35
CA ASP A 31 -10.94 2.28 0.73
C ASP A 31 -10.07 3.35 0.08
N GLU A 32 -8.96 3.65 0.73
CA GLU A 32 -8.06 4.68 0.22
C GLU A 32 -6.71 4.10 -0.17
N ILE A 33 -6.01 4.81 -1.04
CA ILE A 33 -4.63 4.52 -1.40
C ILE A 33 -3.79 5.69 -0.92
N VAL A 34 -2.75 5.41 -0.14
CA VAL A 34 -1.86 6.43 0.39
C VAL A 34 -0.44 6.06 0.00
N ILE A 35 0.25 6.96 -0.67
CA ILE A 35 1.58 6.71 -1.20
C ILE A 35 2.58 7.66 -0.56
N LEU A 36 3.68 7.12 -0.06
CA LEU A 36 4.77 7.90 0.49
C LEU A 36 5.99 7.73 -0.42
N TYR A 37 6.43 8.81 -1.02
CA TYR A 37 7.49 8.82 -2.00
C TYR A 37 8.78 9.38 -1.37
N ASP A 38 9.87 8.62 -1.48
CA ASP A 38 11.20 9.07 -1.05
C ASP A 38 11.81 9.88 -2.19
N TYR A 39 11.64 11.19 -2.12
CA TYR A 39 12.07 12.07 -3.21
C TYR A 39 13.59 12.23 -3.28
N LYS A 40 14.27 12.02 -2.18
CA LYS A 40 15.72 12.21 -2.14
C LYS A 40 16.46 11.15 -2.95
N ASN A 41 16.00 9.93 -2.88
CA ASN A 41 16.64 8.82 -3.59
C ASN A 41 15.80 8.32 -4.76
N GLY A 42 14.78 9.07 -5.12
CA GLY A 42 13.79 8.61 -6.06
C GLY A 42 14.03 9.04 -7.49
N ASP A 43 13.04 8.75 -8.31
CA ASP A 43 13.04 9.02 -9.75
C ASP A 43 12.03 10.15 -10.01
N GLU A 44 12.47 11.18 -10.71
CA GLU A 44 11.61 12.32 -11.03
C GLU A 44 10.34 11.90 -11.77
N GLY A 45 10.42 10.86 -12.58
CA GLY A 45 9.25 10.36 -13.28
C GLY A 45 8.16 9.92 -12.35
N ILE A 46 8.54 9.40 -11.17
CA ILE A 46 7.56 8.97 -10.18
C ILE A 46 6.79 10.17 -9.64
N GLU A 47 7.47 11.23 -9.31
CA GLU A 47 6.79 12.42 -8.79
C GLU A 47 5.82 12.98 -9.84
N GLU A 48 6.23 13.02 -11.08
CA GLU A 48 5.37 13.50 -12.15
C GLU A 48 4.15 12.59 -12.33
N PHE A 49 4.36 11.29 -12.29
CA PHE A 49 3.26 10.33 -12.36
C PHE A 49 2.26 10.54 -11.23
N LEU A 50 2.75 10.65 -10.00
CA LEU A 50 1.88 10.81 -8.85
C LEU A 50 1.11 12.12 -8.91
N ARG A 51 1.79 13.19 -9.28
CA ARG A 51 1.16 14.49 -9.37
C ARG A 51 0.08 14.53 -10.44
N SER A 52 0.39 14.02 -11.61
CA SER A 52 -0.54 14.10 -12.73
C SER A 52 -1.73 13.17 -12.58
N HIS A 53 -1.52 11.98 -12.04
CA HIS A 53 -2.59 10.99 -11.94
C HIS A 53 -3.48 11.18 -10.71
N SER A 54 -2.97 11.78 -9.65
CA SER A 54 -3.80 12.00 -8.45
C SER A 54 -4.91 13.01 -8.68
N VAL A 55 -4.76 13.83 -9.70
CA VAL A 55 -5.81 14.82 -10.03
C VAL A 55 -7.11 14.16 -10.44
N ASN A 56 -7.01 13.07 -11.20
CA ASN A 56 -8.18 12.41 -11.77
C ASN A 56 -8.50 11.07 -11.14
N ASN A 57 -7.70 10.63 -10.17
CA ASN A 57 -7.87 9.33 -9.56
C ASN A 57 -7.89 9.45 -8.04
N ASP A 58 -8.50 8.49 -7.40
CA ASP A 58 -8.74 8.52 -5.97
C ASP A 58 -7.56 7.94 -5.21
N PHE A 59 -6.47 8.69 -5.16
CA PHE A 59 -5.38 8.33 -4.26
C PHE A 59 -4.67 9.60 -3.77
N LYS A 60 -4.02 9.47 -2.63
CA LYS A 60 -3.24 10.54 -2.01
C LYS A 60 -1.78 10.16 -2.04
N TRP A 61 -0.91 11.18 -2.16
CA TRP A 61 0.51 10.91 -2.08
C TRP A 61 1.21 12.04 -1.34
N TYR A 62 2.30 11.64 -0.70
CA TYR A 62 3.13 12.57 0.07
C TYR A 62 4.57 12.28 -0.26
N LYS A 63 5.43 13.26 -0.12
CA LYS A 63 6.84 13.04 -0.30
C LYS A 63 7.58 13.28 0.99
N GLY A 64 8.65 12.52 1.19
CA GLY A 64 9.47 12.65 2.37
C GLY A 64 10.86 12.17 2.07
N GLU A 65 11.70 12.24 3.07
CA GLU A 65 13.10 11.88 2.95
C GLU A 65 13.38 10.69 3.83
N PHE A 66 13.74 9.57 3.20
CA PHE A 66 14.04 8.36 3.94
C PHE A 66 15.43 8.49 4.55
N ASN A 67 15.53 8.28 5.86
CA ASN A 67 16.77 8.48 6.61
C ASN A 67 17.36 7.16 7.13
N ASN A 68 17.13 6.08 6.42
CA ASN A 68 17.66 4.74 6.73
C ASN A 68 17.03 4.05 7.93
N HIS A 69 15.92 4.56 8.41
CA HIS A 69 15.16 3.94 9.51
C HIS A 69 13.83 3.45 8.98
N PHE A 70 13.79 2.17 8.59
CA PHE A 70 12.58 1.63 7.99
C PHE A 70 11.37 1.69 8.92
N ALA A 71 11.59 1.43 10.20
CA ALA A 71 10.48 1.47 11.15
C ALA A 71 9.87 2.87 11.23
N ASP A 72 10.72 3.88 11.29
CA ASP A 72 10.23 5.26 11.32
C ASP A 72 9.52 5.64 10.04
N TRP A 73 10.05 5.20 8.91
CA TRP A 73 9.48 5.49 7.61
C TRP A 73 8.08 4.88 7.48
N LYS A 74 7.96 3.61 7.86
CA LYS A 74 6.68 2.92 7.83
C LYS A 74 5.70 3.52 8.84
N ASN A 75 6.17 3.91 10.01
CA ASN A 75 5.32 4.55 11.00
C ASN A 75 4.82 5.91 10.51
N TYR A 76 5.66 6.64 9.84
CA TYR A 76 5.24 7.91 9.25
C TYR A 76 4.13 7.69 8.22
N LEU A 77 4.32 6.70 7.35
CA LEU A 77 3.29 6.35 6.38
C LEU A 77 1.97 6.03 7.07
N THR A 78 2.04 5.26 8.15
CA THR A 78 0.85 4.90 8.92
C THR A 78 0.10 6.12 9.43
N THR A 79 0.82 7.15 9.86
CA THR A 79 0.17 8.37 10.36
C THR A 79 -0.58 9.13 9.28
N LEU A 80 -0.27 8.87 8.02
CA LEU A 80 -0.94 9.54 6.90
C LEU A 80 -2.22 8.81 6.48
N CYS A 81 -2.47 7.65 7.04
CA CYS A 81 -3.61 6.82 6.67
C CYS A 81 -4.81 7.06 7.57
N ASN A 82 -6.00 6.98 7.01
CA ASN A 82 -7.23 7.21 7.74
C ASN A 82 -8.10 5.95 7.87
N GLY A 83 -7.65 4.82 7.34
CA GLY A 83 -8.42 3.60 7.40
C GLY A 83 -8.40 2.96 8.77
N ASP A 84 -9.36 2.09 9.00
CA ASP A 84 -9.43 1.30 10.23
C ASP A 84 -8.34 0.23 10.23
N TYR A 85 -7.96 -0.23 9.05
CA TYR A 85 -6.88 -1.19 8.87
C TYR A 85 -5.93 -0.67 7.81
N ILE A 86 -4.66 -1.01 7.97
CA ILE A 86 -3.63 -0.54 7.06
C ILE A 86 -2.95 -1.73 6.42
N PHE A 87 -2.98 -1.77 5.09
CA PHE A 87 -2.33 -2.81 4.31
C PHE A 87 -1.09 -2.18 3.67
N GLN A 88 0.07 -2.48 4.24
CA GLN A 88 1.32 -1.92 3.75
C GLN A 88 1.86 -2.73 2.58
N ILE A 89 2.21 -2.04 1.51
CA ILE A 89 2.69 -2.68 0.28
C ILE A 89 3.92 -1.92 -0.21
N ASP A 90 4.96 -2.65 -0.57
CA ASP A 90 6.10 -2.01 -1.24
C ASP A 90 5.79 -1.87 -2.72
N ALA A 91 6.34 -0.86 -3.37
CA ALA A 91 5.97 -0.54 -4.74
C ALA A 91 6.22 -1.67 -5.74
N ASP A 92 7.16 -2.54 -5.47
CA ASP A 92 7.48 -3.67 -6.33
C ASP A 92 6.66 -4.92 -6.05
N GLU A 93 5.67 -4.80 -5.19
CA GLU A 93 4.79 -5.92 -4.83
C GLU A 93 3.42 -5.72 -5.46
N VAL A 94 2.78 -6.82 -5.84
CA VAL A 94 1.42 -6.77 -6.37
C VAL A 94 0.55 -7.72 -5.57
N PRO A 95 -0.43 -7.21 -4.84
CA PRO A 95 -1.29 -8.08 -4.02
C PRO A 95 -2.16 -8.98 -4.89
N ASN A 96 -2.57 -10.07 -4.30
CA ASN A 96 -3.51 -10.97 -4.95
C ASN A 96 -4.88 -10.29 -5.03
N ARG A 97 -5.47 -10.27 -6.22
CA ARG A 97 -6.74 -9.58 -6.40
C ARG A 97 -7.88 -10.22 -5.62
N LEU A 98 -7.80 -11.51 -5.37
CA LEU A 98 -8.82 -12.18 -4.56
C LEU A 98 -8.73 -11.73 -3.11
N LEU A 99 -7.52 -11.47 -2.63
CA LEU A 99 -7.33 -10.93 -1.31
C LEU A 99 -7.97 -9.54 -1.20
N ILE A 100 -7.70 -8.68 -2.17
CA ILE A 100 -8.26 -7.34 -2.17
C ILE A 100 -9.78 -7.38 -2.19
N LYS A 101 -10.31 -8.23 -3.05
CA LYS A 101 -11.75 -8.36 -3.22
C LYS A 101 -12.45 -8.88 -1.98
N ASN A 102 -11.78 -9.75 -1.23
CA ASN A 102 -12.38 -10.38 -0.05
C ASN A 102 -11.80 -9.88 1.27
N ILE A 103 -11.10 -8.76 1.25
CA ILE A 103 -10.36 -8.31 2.41
C ILE A 103 -11.26 -8.04 3.62
N ASP A 104 -12.45 -7.55 3.38
CA ASP A 104 -13.40 -7.30 4.45
C ASP A 104 -13.83 -8.60 5.13
N LYS A 105 -14.02 -9.66 4.36
CA LYS A 105 -14.38 -10.96 4.91
C LYS A 105 -13.25 -11.55 5.73
N ILE A 106 -12.03 -11.39 5.25
CA ILE A 106 -10.85 -11.89 5.95
C ILE A 106 -10.71 -11.20 7.30
N ILE A 107 -10.86 -9.89 7.33
CA ILE A 107 -10.76 -9.12 8.56
C ILE A 107 -11.88 -9.46 9.50
N THR A 108 -13.09 -9.56 8.99
CA THR A 108 -14.27 -9.85 9.79
C THR A 108 -14.17 -11.23 10.43
N SER A 109 -13.60 -12.19 9.73
CA SER A 109 -13.44 -13.54 10.25
C SER A 109 -12.37 -13.64 11.33
N ASN A 110 -11.47 -12.67 11.39
CA ASN A 110 -10.36 -12.68 12.33
C ASN A 110 -10.19 -11.32 13.00
N PRO A 111 -11.17 -10.89 13.78
CA PRO A 111 -11.21 -9.52 14.28
C PRO A 111 -10.04 -9.14 15.18
N ASN A 112 -9.37 -10.11 15.76
CA ASN A 112 -8.25 -9.85 16.66
C ASN A 112 -6.89 -10.03 16.03
N ASN A 113 -6.83 -10.29 14.73
CA ASN A 113 -5.57 -10.61 14.04
C ASN A 113 -5.25 -9.59 12.97
N GLU A 114 -5.28 -8.34 13.32
CA GLU A 114 -5.04 -7.27 12.35
C GLU A 114 -3.64 -7.28 11.77
N VAL A 115 -2.69 -7.91 12.45
CA VAL A 115 -1.31 -7.89 11.99
C VAL A 115 -1.10 -8.54 10.63
N TYR A 116 -1.93 -9.48 10.27
CA TYR A 116 -1.74 -10.15 8.99
C TYR A 116 -1.94 -9.23 7.80
N LEU A 117 -2.54 -8.10 8.01
CA LEU A 117 -2.76 -7.16 6.93
C LEU A 117 -1.47 -6.55 6.41
N VAL A 118 -0.46 -6.52 7.24
CA VAL A 118 0.79 -5.90 6.81
C VAL A 118 1.68 -6.85 6.05
N HIS A 119 1.26 -8.08 5.90
CA HIS A 119 2.10 -9.05 5.22
C HIS A 119 2.10 -8.83 3.72
N ARG A 120 3.21 -9.16 3.13
CA ARG A 120 3.39 -9.06 1.70
C ARG A 120 2.82 -10.28 1.04
N VAL A 121 1.53 -10.42 1.18
CA VAL A 121 0.81 -11.59 0.69
C VAL A 121 1.04 -11.85 -0.78
N ASN A 122 1.47 -10.83 -1.44
CA ASN A 122 1.72 -10.88 -2.87
C ASN A 122 3.07 -11.45 -3.22
N THR A 123 3.99 -11.51 -2.26
CA THR A 123 5.37 -11.86 -2.57
C THR A 123 5.53 -13.32 -2.88
N VAL A 124 5.03 -14.16 -1.98
CA VAL A 124 5.12 -15.59 -2.14
C VAL A 124 3.84 -16.17 -1.62
N GLU A 125 3.11 -16.80 -2.46
CA GLU A 125 1.78 -17.26 -2.13
C GLU A 125 1.74 -18.18 -0.92
N GLY A 126 2.65 -19.12 -0.88
CA GLY A 126 2.65 -20.08 0.21
C GLY A 126 3.03 -19.48 1.54
N LEU A 127 3.95 -18.55 1.53
CA LEU A 127 4.40 -17.91 2.76
C LEU A 127 3.37 -16.96 3.31
N THR A 128 2.59 -16.44 2.43
CA THR A 128 1.58 -15.47 2.78
C THR A 128 0.68 -15.97 3.88
N ASP A 129 0.22 -17.18 3.74
CA ASP A 129 -0.70 -17.76 4.70
C ASP A 129 -0.10 -17.86 6.08
N GLU A 130 1.15 -18.23 6.14
CA GLU A 130 1.83 -18.34 7.42
C GLU A 130 2.02 -16.99 8.07
N HIS A 131 2.35 -16.01 7.27
CA HIS A 131 2.55 -14.67 7.80
C HIS A 131 1.25 -14.08 8.32
N ILE A 132 0.19 -14.34 7.63
CA ILE A 132 -1.11 -13.85 8.03
C ILE A 132 -1.47 -14.31 9.42
N GLN A 133 -1.03 -15.49 9.79
CA GLN A 133 -1.37 -16.07 11.08
C GLN A 133 -0.57 -15.51 12.22
N LYS A 134 0.45 -14.79 11.94
CA LYS A 134 1.28 -14.20 12.98
C LYS A 134 0.79 -12.86 13.38
#